data_10999cf4c622ba4d65c94ac3134c93f3
#
_entry.id   10999cf4c622ba4d65c94ac3134c93f3
#
_cell.length_a   1.000
_cell.length_b   1.000
_cell.length_c   1.000
_cell.angle_alpha   90.00
_cell.angle_beta   90.00
_cell.angle_gamma   90.00
#
_symmetry.space_group_name_H-M   'P 1'
#
loop_
_entity.id
_entity.type
_entity.pdbx_description
1 polymer ?
#
loop_
_entity_poly.entity_id
_entity_poly.type
_entity_poly.pdbx_seq_one_letter_code
_entity_poly.pdbx_strand_id
1 'polypeptide(L)'
;MSFTPCPTGEIEFDGKKANRISFDVTDTVFVGRGGTRLAGRLVLPKGKDPVPIVVLVHGAERESARDSYALQRLLPAENVGAFVYDKRGTGASAGKYTQDFDTLADDAVAAMREAKRIAGTRLARIGYQGGSQGGWVAPLAATRAPVDFVIVSFGLAVSIIDEDQEEVELEMRLKGHGQEEISKALEVASAAEAVFESGFTKGFDRFDAVRAKYRNEPWYKDVHGNYTHFVLPYTAAEAREKFKDALPGTPFRYDPMPTLRAVNTPQLWILGEDDLEAPSAETSRRIKTLIEEGKPITLALFPRAEHGMTEYEIAPDGERASTRYAPGYFTMMRDFARNGRLSGSYGASMLLKPEVDPRRVLEDR
;
A
#
# COMPACT_ATOMS: atom_id res chain seq x y z
N MET A 1 23.63 14.02 4.30
CA MET A 1 24.66 13.23 3.58
C MET A 1 24.80 13.78 2.20
N SER A 2 26.00 14.14 1.75
CA SER A 2 26.28 14.51 0.36
C SER A 2 26.92 13.30 -0.31
N PHE A 3 26.35 12.85 -1.43
CA PHE A 3 26.93 11.81 -2.25
C PHE A 3 27.72 12.46 -3.38
N THR A 4 29.00 12.20 -3.45
CA THR A 4 29.79 12.54 -4.63
C THR A 4 29.49 11.54 -5.74
N PRO A 5 29.27 11.96 -7.01
CA PRO A 5 29.14 11.03 -8.12
C PRO A 5 30.31 10.06 -8.13
N CYS A 6 30.03 8.76 -8.18
CA CYS A 6 31.05 7.73 -8.18
C CYS A 6 31.31 7.22 -9.61
N PRO A 7 32.32 7.77 -10.33
CA PRO A 7 32.59 7.38 -11.70
C PRO A 7 32.99 5.91 -11.84
N THR A 8 33.59 5.33 -10.80
CA THR A 8 34.08 3.94 -10.79
C THR A 8 33.01 2.91 -10.41
N GLY A 9 31.84 3.36 -9.92
CA GLY A 9 30.80 2.48 -9.39
C GLY A 9 31.07 1.95 -7.98
N GLU A 10 32.18 2.35 -7.35
CA GLU A 10 32.50 2.04 -5.95
C GLU A 10 32.23 3.25 -5.07
N ILE A 11 31.62 3.04 -3.91
CA ILE A 11 31.48 4.04 -2.85
C ILE A 11 32.03 3.46 -1.56
N GLU A 12 32.55 4.31 -0.69
CA GLU A 12 32.91 3.95 0.67
C GLU A 12 31.93 4.62 1.63
N PHE A 13 31.36 3.82 2.54
CA PHE A 13 30.46 4.27 3.57
C PHE A 13 30.88 3.67 4.91
N ASP A 14 31.23 4.51 5.88
CA ASP A 14 31.75 4.09 7.21
C ASP A 14 32.87 3.05 7.12
N GLY A 15 33.84 3.25 6.21
CA GLY A 15 34.98 2.35 6.00
C GLY A 15 34.61 1.05 5.26
N LYS A 16 33.36 0.88 4.84
CA LYS A 16 32.91 -0.26 4.04
C LYS A 16 32.77 0.12 2.57
N LYS A 17 33.39 -0.67 1.72
CA LYS A 17 33.22 -0.51 0.26
C LYS A 17 31.92 -1.11 -0.19
N ALA A 18 31.17 -0.36 -1.00
CA ALA A 18 29.99 -0.82 -1.68
C ALA A 18 30.14 -0.64 -3.20
N ASN A 19 29.63 -1.60 -3.95
CA ASN A 19 29.64 -1.57 -5.41
C ASN A 19 28.25 -1.26 -5.95
N ARG A 20 28.18 -0.50 -7.03
CA ARG A 20 26.95 -0.22 -7.74
C ARG A 20 26.39 -1.50 -8.37
N ILE A 21 25.16 -1.87 -8.01
CA ILE A 21 24.43 -2.94 -8.69
C ILE A 21 23.83 -2.37 -9.97
N SER A 22 24.06 -3.06 -11.10
CA SER A 22 23.49 -2.72 -12.40
C SER A 22 22.30 -3.61 -12.72
N PHE A 23 21.30 -3.06 -13.38
CA PHE A 23 20.09 -3.75 -13.80
C PHE A 23 19.89 -3.67 -15.30
N ASP A 24 19.09 -4.56 -15.88
CA ASP A 24 18.54 -4.41 -17.23
C ASP A 24 17.23 -3.62 -17.11
N VAL A 25 17.21 -2.45 -17.76
CA VAL A 25 16.09 -1.51 -17.68
C VAL A 25 15.48 -1.33 -19.07
N THR A 26 14.16 -1.49 -19.15
CA THR A 26 13.38 -1.29 -20.38
C THR A 26 12.21 -0.37 -20.10
N ASP A 27 12.25 0.85 -20.63
CA ASP A 27 11.12 1.77 -20.62
C ASP A 27 10.12 1.40 -21.71
N THR A 28 8.84 1.58 -21.43
CA THR A 28 7.74 1.24 -22.33
C THR A 28 6.57 2.20 -22.18
N VAL A 29 5.69 2.18 -23.18
CA VAL A 29 4.36 2.81 -23.13
C VAL A 29 3.33 1.76 -23.50
N PHE A 30 2.31 1.59 -22.71
CA PHE A 30 1.24 0.64 -22.93
C PHE A 30 -0.14 1.30 -22.80
N VAL A 31 -1.20 0.58 -23.17
CA VAL A 31 -2.56 1.11 -23.19
C VAL A 31 -3.35 0.55 -22.00
N GLY A 32 -3.75 1.44 -21.11
CA GLY A 32 -4.64 1.16 -19.98
C GLY A 32 -6.12 1.31 -20.33
N ARG A 33 -6.98 1.33 -19.31
CA ARG A 33 -8.44 1.47 -19.46
C ARG A 33 -8.81 2.69 -20.30
N GLY A 34 -9.78 2.52 -21.19
CA GLY A 34 -10.29 3.59 -22.04
C GLY A 34 -9.29 4.14 -23.05
N GLY A 35 -8.26 3.37 -23.41
CA GLY A 35 -7.26 3.79 -24.40
C GLY A 35 -6.19 4.74 -23.85
N THR A 36 -6.11 4.94 -22.52
CA THR A 36 -5.14 5.84 -21.90
C THR A 36 -3.72 5.29 -22.04
N ARG A 37 -2.79 6.10 -22.55
CA ARG A 37 -1.37 5.73 -22.66
C ARG A 37 -0.69 5.90 -21.30
N LEU A 38 -0.10 4.81 -20.81
CA LEU A 38 0.61 4.74 -19.54
C LEU A 38 2.08 4.47 -19.77
N ALA A 39 2.94 5.17 -19.04
CA ALA A 39 4.38 4.99 -19.08
C ALA A 39 4.80 3.95 -18.02
N GLY A 40 5.55 2.95 -18.44
CA GLY A 40 6.03 1.87 -17.58
C GLY A 40 7.52 1.62 -17.73
N ARG A 41 8.06 0.87 -16.80
CA ARG A 41 9.47 0.45 -16.77
C ARG A 41 9.57 -0.95 -16.19
N LEU A 42 10.24 -1.84 -16.94
CA LEU A 42 10.67 -3.13 -16.43
C LEU A 42 12.13 -3.02 -15.98
N VAL A 43 12.39 -3.43 -14.75
CA VAL A 43 13.74 -3.52 -14.19
C VAL A 43 14.02 -4.98 -13.82
N LEU A 44 15.02 -5.57 -14.45
CA LEU A 44 15.42 -6.95 -14.21
C LEU A 44 16.84 -7.00 -13.62
N PRO A 45 17.15 -7.98 -12.77
CA PRO A 45 18.52 -8.29 -12.43
C PRO A 45 19.32 -8.67 -13.69
N LYS A 46 20.62 -8.40 -13.70
CA LYS A 46 21.50 -8.81 -14.79
C LYS A 46 21.51 -10.32 -14.98
N GLY A 47 21.60 -10.77 -16.23
CA GLY A 47 21.65 -12.19 -16.58
C GLY A 47 20.58 -12.60 -17.59
N LYS A 48 20.46 -13.91 -17.83
CA LYS A 48 19.53 -14.48 -18.82
C LYS A 48 18.48 -15.41 -18.18
N ASP A 49 18.67 -15.77 -16.92
CA ASP A 49 17.79 -16.72 -16.23
C ASP A 49 16.41 -16.11 -15.99
N PRO A 50 15.34 -16.92 -16.09
CA PRO A 50 14.00 -16.48 -15.73
C PRO A 50 13.92 -16.09 -14.24
N VAL A 51 13.22 -14.99 -13.96
CA VAL A 51 12.99 -14.49 -12.61
C VAL A 51 11.49 -14.21 -12.38
N PRO A 52 11.01 -14.26 -11.14
CA PRO A 52 9.69 -13.76 -10.83
C PRO A 52 9.64 -12.26 -11.06
N ILE A 53 8.51 -11.75 -11.55
CA ILE A 53 8.27 -10.33 -11.80
C ILE A 53 7.12 -9.85 -10.95
N VAL A 54 7.32 -8.72 -10.29
CA VAL A 54 6.32 -8.04 -9.48
C VAL A 54 5.88 -6.77 -10.18
N VAL A 55 4.60 -6.65 -10.47
CA VAL A 55 3.97 -5.41 -10.93
C VAL A 55 3.64 -4.55 -9.72
N LEU A 56 4.23 -3.37 -9.64
CA LEU A 56 4.11 -2.47 -8.50
C LEU A 56 2.86 -1.59 -8.65
N VAL A 57 1.88 -1.84 -7.79
CA VAL A 57 0.64 -1.06 -7.67
C VAL A 57 0.79 -0.16 -6.45
N HIS A 58 1.30 1.04 -6.69
CA HIS A 58 1.65 1.95 -5.61
C HIS A 58 0.44 2.65 -4.97
N GLY A 59 0.65 3.31 -3.83
CA GLY A 59 -0.35 3.99 -3.01
C GLY A 59 -1.05 5.18 -3.66
N ALA A 60 -1.63 6.07 -2.86
CA ALA A 60 -2.43 7.20 -3.35
C ALA A 60 -1.60 8.38 -3.91
N GLU A 61 -0.28 8.23 -3.96
CA GLU A 61 0.65 9.27 -4.42
C GLU A 61 0.32 9.75 -5.85
N ARG A 62 0.52 11.05 -6.09
CA ARG A 62 0.33 11.70 -7.39
C ARG A 62 1.63 11.89 -8.16
N GLU A 63 2.72 11.43 -7.61
CA GLU A 63 4.04 11.55 -8.20
C GLU A 63 4.32 10.45 -9.23
N SER A 64 5.39 10.62 -10.00
CA SER A 64 5.88 9.58 -10.89
C SER A 64 6.46 8.42 -10.08
N ALA A 65 5.81 7.26 -10.13
CA ALA A 65 6.33 6.05 -9.50
C ALA A 65 7.63 5.58 -10.16
N ARG A 66 7.80 5.81 -11.45
CA ARG A 66 9.02 5.48 -12.19
C ARG A 66 10.24 6.26 -11.69
N ASP A 67 10.04 7.44 -11.10
CA ASP A 67 11.12 8.27 -10.57
C ASP A 67 11.37 8.03 -9.07
N SER A 68 10.31 7.81 -8.27
CA SER A 68 10.36 7.80 -6.81
C SER A 68 10.30 6.40 -6.18
N TYR A 69 9.53 5.45 -6.75
CA TYR A 69 9.18 4.22 -6.05
C TYR A 69 10.38 3.27 -5.87
N ALA A 70 10.84 3.14 -4.62
CA ALA A 70 12.11 2.46 -4.29
C ALA A 70 12.12 0.98 -4.65
N LEU A 71 10.98 0.27 -4.56
CA LEU A 71 10.90 -1.18 -4.83
C LEU A 71 11.34 -1.56 -6.24
N GLN A 72 11.28 -0.64 -7.22
CA GLN A 72 11.80 -0.89 -8.56
C GLN A 72 13.33 -1.12 -8.59
N ARG A 73 14.04 -0.78 -7.52
CA ARG A 73 15.48 -1.00 -7.37
C ARG A 73 15.80 -2.06 -6.34
N LEU A 74 15.03 -2.12 -5.26
CA LEU A 74 15.25 -3.03 -4.15
C LEU A 74 14.92 -4.48 -4.52
N LEU A 75 13.81 -4.73 -5.21
CA LEU A 75 13.44 -6.08 -5.65
C LEU A 75 14.43 -6.68 -6.67
N PRO A 76 14.90 -5.94 -7.71
CA PRO A 76 15.93 -6.47 -8.60
C PRO A 76 17.27 -6.77 -7.91
N ALA A 77 17.62 -6.05 -6.84
CA ALA A 77 18.77 -6.38 -6.01
C ALA A 77 18.63 -7.74 -5.28
N GLU A 78 17.39 -8.16 -5.05
CA GLU A 78 17.02 -9.48 -4.46
C GLU A 78 16.72 -10.56 -5.53
N ASN A 79 17.11 -10.33 -6.80
CA ASN A 79 16.80 -11.20 -7.94
C ASN A 79 15.29 -11.42 -8.19
N VAL A 80 14.50 -10.38 -8.07
CA VAL A 80 13.08 -10.31 -8.44
C VAL A 80 12.90 -9.15 -9.41
N GLY A 81 12.38 -9.39 -10.60
CA GLY A 81 12.08 -8.32 -11.54
C GLY A 81 10.97 -7.43 -11.01
N ALA A 82 11.02 -6.15 -11.34
CA ALA A 82 9.99 -5.17 -10.97
C ALA A 82 9.47 -4.45 -12.21
N PHE A 83 8.15 -4.40 -12.36
CA PHE A 83 7.50 -3.54 -13.34
C PHE A 83 6.79 -2.41 -12.61
N VAL A 84 7.26 -1.19 -12.81
CA VAL A 84 6.69 0.03 -12.26
C VAL A 84 6.05 0.85 -13.37
N TYR A 85 4.96 1.55 -13.07
CA TYR A 85 4.32 2.44 -14.03
C TYR A 85 3.78 3.69 -13.34
N ASP A 86 3.75 4.79 -14.07
CA ASP A 86 3.08 6.00 -13.62
C ASP A 86 1.57 5.82 -13.76
N LYS A 87 0.81 6.09 -12.70
CA LYS A 87 -0.66 6.13 -12.79
C LYS A 87 -1.10 7.14 -13.85
N ARG A 88 -2.30 6.94 -14.37
CA ARG A 88 -2.91 7.94 -15.27
C ARG A 88 -2.91 9.33 -14.66
N GLY A 89 -2.51 10.32 -15.46
CA GLY A 89 -2.40 11.71 -15.02
C GLY A 89 -1.24 12.03 -14.09
N THR A 90 -0.26 11.10 -13.94
CA THR A 90 0.98 11.34 -13.20
C THR A 90 2.21 11.06 -14.08
N GLY A 91 3.35 11.65 -13.74
CA GLY A 91 4.61 11.44 -14.45
C GLY A 91 4.48 11.59 -15.97
N ALA A 92 4.88 10.56 -16.72
CA ALA A 92 4.79 10.53 -18.17
C ALA A 92 3.52 9.84 -18.71
N SER A 93 2.59 9.44 -17.85
CA SER A 93 1.32 8.84 -18.24
C SER A 93 0.29 9.90 -18.61
N ALA A 94 -0.47 9.62 -19.67
CA ALA A 94 -1.57 10.47 -20.10
C ALA A 94 -2.82 10.32 -19.20
N GLY A 95 -3.86 11.06 -19.55
CA GLY A 95 -5.16 11.00 -18.87
C GLY A 95 -5.26 11.95 -17.69
N LYS A 96 -6.24 11.69 -16.84
CA LYS A 96 -6.46 12.43 -15.59
C LYS A 96 -6.24 11.51 -14.41
N TYR A 97 -5.65 12.04 -13.36
CA TYR A 97 -5.50 11.32 -12.10
C TYR A 97 -6.88 10.88 -11.57
N THR A 98 -6.93 9.68 -11.03
CA THR A 98 -8.13 9.14 -10.36
C THR A 98 -7.72 8.20 -9.25
N GLN A 99 -8.59 8.07 -8.26
CA GLN A 99 -8.54 7.05 -7.21
C GLN A 99 -9.64 5.98 -7.38
N ASP A 100 -10.31 5.96 -8.52
CA ASP A 100 -11.30 4.93 -8.85
C ASP A 100 -10.64 3.55 -8.96
N PHE A 101 -10.91 2.66 -8.01
CA PHE A 101 -10.27 1.36 -7.91
C PHE A 101 -10.52 0.47 -9.13
N ASP A 102 -11.70 0.57 -9.75
CA ASP A 102 -12.02 -0.17 -10.96
C ASP A 102 -11.10 0.22 -12.13
N THR A 103 -10.89 1.52 -12.28
CA THR A 103 -10.00 2.06 -13.31
C THR A 103 -8.54 1.69 -13.02
N LEU A 104 -8.11 1.82 -11.78
CA LEU A 104 -6.74 1.50 -11.39
C LEU A 104 -6.44 0.00 -11.50
N ALA A 105 -7.41 -0.87 -11.20
CA ALA A 105 -7.26 -2.31 -11.35
C ALA A 105 -7.16 -2.73 -12.84
N ASP A 106 -7.93 -2.11 -13.73
CA ASP A 106 -7.79 -2.36 -15.17
C ASP A 106 -6.45 -1.87 -15.72
N ASP A 107 -5.95 -0.74 -15.22
CA ASP A 107 -4.61 -0.25 -15.56
C ASP A 107 -3.51 -1.19 -15.04
N ALA A 108 -3.66 -1.75 -13.83
CA ALA A 108 -2.75 -2.75 -13.27
C ALA A 108 -2.76 -4.05 -14.09
N VAL A 109 -3.93 -4.49 -14.58
CA VAL A 109 -4.02 -5.63 -15.50
C VAL A 109 -3.30 -5.34 -16.83
N ALA A 110 -3.45 -4.14 -17.38
CA ALA A 110 -2.73 -3.73 -18.58
C ALA A 110 -1.20 -3.70 -18.34
N ALA A 111 -0.77 -3.17 -17.19
CA ALA A 111 0.63 -3.17 -16.76
C ALA A 111 1.20 -4.59 -16.65
N MET A 112 0.45 -5.53 -16.06
CA MET A 112 0.84 -6.93 -15.95
C MET A 112 1.01 -7.59 -17.33
N ARG A 113 0.08 -7.34 -18.25
CA ARG A 113 0.18 -7.86 -19.63
C ARG A 113 1.39 -7.30 -20.36
N GLU A 114 1.67 -6.01 -20.18
CA GLU A 114 2.87 -5.38 -20.78
C GLU A 114 4.16 -5.92 -20.15
N ALA A 115 4.21 -6.10 -18.83
CA ALA A 115 5.34 -6.73 -18.15
C ALA A 115 5.62 -8.13 -18.70
N LYS A 116 4.59 -8.96 -18.88
CA LYS A 116 4.72 -10.29 -19.52
C LYS A 116 5.29 -10.19 -20.94
N ARG A 117 4.77 -9.27 -21.74
CA ARG A 117 5.16 -9.10 -23.13
C ARG A 117 6.65 -8.74 -23.27
N ILE A 118 7.13 -7.77 -22.50
CA ILE A 118 8.52 -7.30 -22.62
C ILE A 118 9.52 -8.18 -21.87
N ALA A 119 9.10 -8.90 -20.85
CA ALA A 119 9.95 -9.87 -20.14
C ALA A 119 10.29 -11.10 -21.02
N GLY A 120 9.33 -11.55 -21.84
CA GLY A 120 9.53 -12.70 -22.72
C GLY A 120 10.01 -13.94 -21.96
N THR A 121 11.13 -14.50 -22.39
CA THR A 121 11.75 -15.70 -21.77
C THR A 121 12.35 -15.46 -20.37
N ARG A 122 12.48 -14.20 -19.96
CA ARG A 122 12.95 -13.83 -18.61
C ARG A 122 11.85 -13.98 -17.53
N LEU A 123 10.61 -14.26 -17.91
CA LEU A 123 9.50 -14.43 -16.97
C LEU A 123 9.45 -15.86 -16.43
N ALA A 124 9.62 -16.03 -15.12
CA ALA A 124 9.35 -17.28 -14.42
C ALA A 124 7.92 -17.30 -13.83
N ARG A 125 7.56 -16.24 -13.10
CA ARG A 125 6.26 -16.04 -12.44
C ARG A 125 5.93 -14.55 -12.45
N ILE A 126 4.64 -14.21 -12.33
CA ILE A 126 4.23 -12.82 -12.25
C ILE A 126 3.13 -12.62 -11.20
N GLY A 127 3.24 -11.54 -10.44
CA GLY A 127 2.24 -11.15 -9.46
C GLY A 127 2.21 -9.65 -9.25
N TYR A 128 1.30 -9.23 -8.37
CA TYR A 128 1.19 -7.84 -7.94
C TYR A 128 1.85 -7.64 -6.57
N GLN A 129 2.41 -6.46 -6.35
CA GLN A 129 2.63 -5.91 -5.02
C GLN A 129 1.82 -4.62 -4.92
N GLY A 130 0.90 -4.57 -3.95
CA GLY A 130 0.12 -3.40 -3.62
C GLY A 130 0.58 -2.80 -2.28
N GLY A 131 0.96 -1.52 -2.27
CA GLY A 131 1.24 -0.77 -1.05
C GLY A 131 0.13 0.23 -0.74
N SER A 132 -0.29 0.39 0.52
CA SER A 132 -1.34 1.33 0.93
C SER A 132 -2.59 1.18 0.05
N GLN A 133 -3.08 2.20 -0.66
CA GLN A 133 -4.17 2.11 -1.65
C GLN A 133 -4.01 0.94 -2.63
N GLY A 134 -2.78 0.60 -2.99
CA GLY A 134 -2.50 -0.57 -3.84
C GLY A 134 -2.96 -1.89 -3.21
N GLY A 135 -3.15 -1.94 -1.90
CA GLY A 135 -3.69 -3.09 -1.17
C GLY A 135 -5.15 -3.41 -1.51
N TRP A 136 -5.96 -2.42 -1.89
CA TRP A 136 -7.30 -2.65 -2.46
C TRP A 136 -7.24 -2.98 -3.95
N VAL A 137 -6.38 -2.28 -4.69
CA VAL A 137 -6.33 -2.36 -6.16
C VAL A 137 -5.69 -3.67 -6.65
N ALA A 138 -4.61 -4.14 -6.02
CA ALA A 138 -3.90 -5.34 -6.47
C ALA A 138 -4.74 -6.63 -6.36
N PRO A 139 -5.44 -6.92 -5.25
CA PRO A 139 -6.39 -8.04 -5.20
C PRO A 139 -7.53 -7.89 -6.21
N LEU A 140 -8.07 -6.68 -6.40
CA LEU A 140 -9.12 -6.43 -7.38
C LEU A 140 -8.62 -6.70 -8.81
N ALA A 141 -7.40 -6.30 -9.16
CA ALA A 141 -6.79 -6.63 -10.44
C ALA A 141 -6.59 -8.15 -10.62
N ALA A 142 -6.24 -8.86 -9.54
CA ALA A 142 -6.07 -10.32 -9.58
C ALA A 142 -7.39 -11.08 -9.83
N THR A 143 -8.55 -10.50 -9.52
CA THR A 143 -9.86 -11.09 -9.91
C THR A 143 -10.15 -10.94 -11.41
N ARG A 144 -9.48 -10.02 -12.12
CA ARG A 144 -9.74 -9.69 -13.55
C ARG A 144 -8.82 -10.41 -14.51
N ALA A 145 -7.63 -10.78 -14.08
CA ALA A 145 -6.66 -11.51 -14.88
C ALA A 145 -5.77 -12.38 -13.98
N PRO A 146 -5.48 -13.65 -14.41
CA PRO A 146 -4.71 -14.57 -13.59
C PRO A 146 -3.26 -14.10 -13.39
N VAL A 147 -2.81 -14.20 -12.15
CA VAL A 147 -1.43 -13.99 -11.69
C VAL A 147 -1.02 -15.14 -10.77
N ASP A 148 0.27 -15.30 -10.53
CA ASP A 148 0.80 -16.41 -9.70
C ASP A 148 0.81 -16.09 -8.21
N PHE A 149 0.75 -14.81 -7.84
CA PHE A 149 0.73 -14.34 -6.44
C PHE A 149 0.27 -12.89 -6.33
N VAL A 150 -0.17 -12.53 -5.12
CA VAL A 150 -0.42 -11.13 -4.72
C VAL A 150 0.31 -10.87 -3.41
N ILE A 151 1.02 -9.76 -3.32
CA ILE A 151 1.64 -9.25 -2.09
C ILE A 151 0.95 -7.93 -1.75
N VAL A 152 0.46 -7.80 -0.54
CA VAL A 152 -0.07 -6.55 0.00
C VAL A 152 0.83 -6.11 1.16
N SER A 153 1.34 -4.89 1.11
CA SER A 153 2.13 -4.29 2.16
C SER A 153 1.40 -3.08 2.74
N PHE A 154 1.27 -2.99 4.05
CA PHE A 154 0.60 -1.87 4.74
C PHE A 154 -0.71 -1.45 4.04
N GLY A 155 -1.46 -2.42 3.55
CA GLY A 155 -2.79 -2.23 2.97
C GLY A 155 -3.89 -2.65 3.94
N LEU A 156 -5.14 -2.39 3.57
CA LEU A 156 -6.29 -2.56 4.45
C LEU A 156 -7.32 -3.54 3.89
N ALA A 157 -7.92 -4.31 4.79
CA ALA A 157 -9.10 -5.14 4.52
C ALA A 157 -10.41 -4.50 5.01
N VAL A 158 -10.41 -3.19 5.21
CA VAL A 158 -11.54 -2.34 5.60
C VAL A 158 -11.80 -1.30 4.52
N SER A 159 -12.89 -0.54 4.61
CA SER A 159 -13.14 0.59 3.72
C SER A 159 -12.29 1.80 4.11
N ILE A 160 -12.19 2.79 3.21
CA ILE A 160 -11.49 4.06 3.48
C ILE A 160 -12.15 4.83 4.64
N ILE A 161 -13.47 4.73 4.79
CA ILE A 161 -14.19 5.32 5.92
C ILE A 161 -13.82 4.63 7.22
N ASP A 162 -13.79 3.30 7.23
CA ASP A 162 -13.40 2.54 8.42
C ASP A 162 -11.94 2.82 8.81
N GLU A 163 -11.03 2.95 7.81
CA GLU A 163 -9.62 3.34 8.01
C GLU A 163 -9.52 4.68 8.77
N ASP A 164 -10.22 5.72 8.30
CA ASP A 164 -10.19 7.06 8.93
C ASP A 164 -10.71 7.02 10.37
N GLN A 165 -11.78 6.24 10.63
CA GLN A 165 -12.33 6.08 11.98
C GLN A 165 -11.41 5.27 12.90
N GLU A 166 -10.78 4.21 12.39
CA GLU A 166 -9.82 3.41 13.16
C GLU A 166 -8.59 4.24 13.53
N GLU A 167 -8.11 5.10 12.65
CA GLU A 167 -7.01 6.03 12.93
C GLU A 167 -7.41 7.04 14.01
N VAL A 168 -8.59 7.68 13.90
CA VAL A 168 -9.10 8.59 14.96
C VAL A 168 -9.16 7.87 16.30
N GLU A 169 -9.73 6.66 16.35
CA GLU A 169 -9.82 5.90 17.59
C GLU A 169 -8.45 5.55 18.17
N LEU A 170 -7.53 5.08 17.32
CA LEU A 170 -6.17 4.69 17.72
C LEU A 170 -5.38 5.89 18.26
N GLU A 171 -5.37 7.00 17.55
CA GLU A 171 -4.69 8.23 17.94
C GLU A 171 -5.21 8.78 19.27
N MET A 172 -6.53 8.83 19.45
CA MET A 172 -7.13 9.25 20.71
C MET A 172 -6.73 8.35 21.88
N ARG A 173 -6.70 7.02 21.68
CA ARG A 173 -6.25 6.05 22.69
C ARG A 173 -4.79 6.25 23.07
N LEU A 174 -3.92 6.43 22.09
CA LEU A 174 -2.49 6.62 22.30
C LEU A 174 -2.19 7.91 23.07
N LYS A 175 -3.02 8.93 22.92
CA LYS A 175 -2.95 10.20 23.68
C LYS A 175 -3.62 10.11 25.06
N GLY A 176 -4.14 8.93 25.44
CA GLY A 176 -4.65 8.66 26.78
C GLY A 176 -6.11 9.08 27.02
N HIS A 177 -6.87 9.36 25.96
CA HIS A 177 -8.27 9.73 26.06
C HIS A 177 -9.18 8.53 26.41
N GLY A 178 -10.23 8.81 27.20
CA GLY A 178 -11.21 7.81 27.60
C GLY A 178 -12.27 7.53 26.53
N GLN A 179 -13.07 6.46 26.72
CA GLN A 179 -14.07 6.00 25.74
C GLN A 179 -15.11 7.08 25.41
N GLU A 180 -15.45 7.95 26.34
CA GLU A 180 -16.39 9.05 26.10
C GLU A 180 -15.84 10.07 25.10
N GLU A 181 -14.58 10.47 25.26
CA GLU A 181 -13.89 11.41 24.38
C GLU A 181 -13.68 10.80 22.99
N ILE A 182 -13.29 9.52 22.93
CA ILE A 182 -13.16 8.75 21.70
C ILE A 182 -14.50 8.73 20.94
N SER A 183 -15.61 8.45 21.62
CA SER A 183 -16.93 8.43 20.99
C SER A 183 -17.31 9.80 20.40
N LYS A 184 -16.95 10.89 21.08
CA LYS A 184 -17.17 12.26 20.57
C LYS A 184 -16.25 12.58 19.39
N ALA A 185 -14.99 12.11 19.41
CA ALA A 185 -14.06 12.25 18.27
C ALA A 185 -14.56 11.50 17.05
N LEU A 186 -15.11 10.31 17.22
CA LEU A 186 -15.77 9.55 16.15
C LEU A 186 -17.04 10.23 15.62
N GLU A 187 -17.77 11.00 16.45
CA GLU A 187 -18.88 11.87 15.98
C GLU A 187 -18.35 12.97 15.05
N VAL A 188 -17.16 13.53 15.36
CA VAL A 188 -16.50 14.51 14.49
C VAL A 188 -16.06 13.87 13.17
N ALA A 189 -15.41 12.71 13.22
CA ALA A 189 -14.99 11.97 12.02
C ALA A 189 -16.20 11.62 11.13
N SER A 190 -17.26 11.08 11.71
CA SER A 190 -18.50 10.77 10.97
C SER A 190 -19.19 11.99 10.36
N ALA A 191 -19.01 13.17 10.94
CA ALA A 191 -19.50 14.40 10.32
C ALA A 191 -18.59 14.88 9.18
N ALA A 192 -17.27 14.68 9.30
CA ALA A 192 -16.29 14.98 8.26
C ALA A 192 -16.44 14.05 7.04
N GLU A 193 -16.77 12.76 7.25
CA GLU A 193 -17.02 11.79 6.18
C GLU A 193 -18.00 12.31 5.13
N ALA A 194 -19.15 12.85 5.53
CA ALA A 194 -20.13 13.38 4.61
C ALA A 194 -19.59 14.53 3.73
N VAL A 195 -18.58 15.24 4.23
CA VAL A 195 -17.92 16.32 3.48
C VAL A 195 -16.99 15.75 2.41
N PHE A 196 -16.00 14.91 2.80
CA PHE A 196 -15.03 14.41 1.82
C PHE A 196 -15.66 13.36 0.88
N GLU A 197 -16.60 12.54 1.33
CA GLU A 197 -17.35 11.60 0.48
C GLU A 197 -18.16 12.33 -0.61
N SER A 198 -18.65 13.52 -0.32
CA SER A 198 -19.33 14.37 -1.31
C SER A 198 -18.40 15.08 -2.31
N GLY A 199 -17.08 14.89 -2.20
CA GLY A 199 -16.08 15.68 -2.92
C GLY A 199 -16.08 17.14 -2.48
N PHE A 200 -16.25 17.39 -1.19
CA PHE A 200 -16.26 18.73 -0.56
C PHE A 200 -17.37 19.66 -1.06
N THR A 201 -18.48 19.10 -1.54
CA THR A 201 -19.62 19.90 -2.05
C THR A 201 -20.77 20.00 -1.06
N LYS A 202 -20.93 19.02 -0.17
CA LYS A 202 -22.05 18.89 0.78
C LYS A 202 -21.55 18.46 2.18
N GLY A 203 -22.48 18.37 3.14
CA GLY A 203 -22.20 17.84 4.47
C GLY A 203 -21.71 18.88 5.49
N PHE A 204 -21.36 20.07 5.05
CA PHE A 204 -20.78 21.11 5.92
C PHE A 204 -21.69 21.58 7.04
N ASP A 205 -23.02 21.64 6.85
CA ASP A 205 -23.93 22.09 7.91
C ASP A 205 -23.86 21.19 9.15
N ARG A 206 -23.88 19.86 8.94
CA ARG A 206 -23.69 18.88 10.02
C ARG A 206 -22.28 18.97 10.61
N PHE A 207 -21.28 19.04 9.76
CA PHE A 207 -19.88 19.13 10.19
C PHE A 207 -19.63 20.37 11.03
N ASP A 208 -20.10 21.54 10.59
CA ASP A 208 -19.98 22.81 11.31
C ASP A 208 -20.70 22.77 12.66
N ALA A 209 -21.89 22.15 12.73
CA ALA A 209 -22.62 21.99 13.97
C ALA A 209 -21.85 21.10 14.98
N VAL A 210 -21.31 19.96 14.55
CA VAL A 210 -20.52 19.05 15.39
C VAL A 210 -19.20 19.71 15.81
N ARG A 211 -18.53 20.38 14.88
CA ARG A 211 -17.32 21.16 15.15
C ARG A 211 -17.58 22.26 16.19
N ALA A 212 -18.64 23.03 16.04
CA ALA A 212 -19.02 24.06 17.00
C ALA A 212 -19.29 23.51 18.41
N LYS A 213 -19.84 22.29 18.49
CA LYS A 213 -20.12 21.59 19.75
C LYS A 213 -18.83 21.23 20.49
N TYR A 214 -17.77 20.81 19.78
CA TYR A 214 -16.60 20.19 20.40
C TYR A 214 -15.27 20.97 20.27
N ARG A 215 -15.16 21.97 19.41
CA ARG A 215 -13.88 22.67 19.15
C ARG A 215 -13.19 23.30 20.34
N ASN A 216 -13.90 23.54 21.45
CA ASN A 216 -13.35 24.12 22.67
C ASN A 216 -12.99 23.04 23.72
N GLU A 217 -13.27 21.78 23.43
CA GLU A 217 -12.90 20.67 24.31
C GLU A 217 -11.39 20.44 24.25
N PRO A 218 -10.72 20.14 25.38
CA PRO A 218 -9.25 19.94 25.41
C PRO A 218 -8.76 18.84 24.46
N TRP A 219 -9.54 17.78 24.29
CA TRP A 219 -9.22 16.62 23.44
C TRP A 219 -9.39 16.89 21.95
N TYR A 220 -10.15 17.93 21.54
CA TYR A 220 -10.50 18.15 20.12
C TYR A 220 -9.27 18.37 19.23
N LYS A 221 -8.22 18.99 19.73
CA LYS A 221 -6.95 19.20 19.02
C LYS A 221 -6.21 17.90 18.67
N ASP A 222 -6.55 16.81 19.36
CA ASP A 222 -5.94 15.49 19.22
C ASP A 222 -6.70 14.60 18.22
N VAL A 223 -7.83 15.08 17.68
CA VAL A 223 -8.58 14.37 16.65
C VAL A 223 -7.78 14.39 15.35
N HIS A 224 -7.35 13.21 14.94
CA HIS A 224 -6.60 13.00 13.71
C HIS A 224 -7.16 11.76 13.02
N GLY A 225 -7.36 11.83 11.74
CA GLY A 225 -7.75 10.74 10.86
C GLY A 225 -7.27 11.07 9.47
N ASN A 226 -6.97 10.11 8.65
CA ASN A 226 -6.32 10.28 7.35
C ASN A 226 -7.05 11.31 6.45
N TYR A 227 -8.38 11.37 6.56
CA TYR A 227 -9.22 12.31 5.83
C TYR A 227 -9.86 13.36 6.73
N THR A 228 -10.20 12.99 7.96
CA THR A 228 -10.83 13.88 8.93
C THR A 228 -9.99 15.12 9.19
N HIS A 229 -8.68 14.98 9.39
CA HIS A 229 -7.80 16.13 9.68
C HIS A 229 -7.75 17.15 8.54
N PHE A 230 -7.98 16.72 7.29
CA PHE A 230 -7.96 17.65 6.15
C PHE A 230 -9.08 18.69 6.19
N VAL A 231 -10.24 18.36 6.78
CA VAL A 231 -11.38 19.29 6.80
C VAL A 231 -11.46 20.10 8.10
N LEU A 232 -10.86 19.61 9.19
CA LEU A 232 -10.96 20.23 10.51
C LEU A 232 -10.59 21.73 10.55
N PRO A 233 -9.49 22.20 9.92
CA PRO A 233 -9.05 23.58 10.02
C PRO A 233 -9.76 24.54 9.08
N TYR A 234 -10.59 24.06 8.13
CA TYR A 234 -11.11 24.90 7.06
C TYR A 234 -12.60 25.21 7.21
N THR A 235 -12.99 26.39 6.76
CA THR A 235 -14.40 26.72 6.48
C THR A 235 -14.88 25.96 5.24
N ALA A 236 -16.20 25.88 5.06
CA ALA A 236 -16.81 25.25 3.88
C ALA A 236 -16.31 25.86 2.55
N ALA A 237 -16.11 27.18 2.51
CA ALA A 237 -15.63 27.90 1.32
C ALA A 237 -14.17 27.53 1.00
N GLU A 238 -13.31 27.57 2.02
CA GLU A 238 -11.90 27.21 1.89
C GLU A 238 -11.70 25.74 1.50
N ALA A 239 -12.46 24.82 2.14
CA ALA A 239 -12.37 23.41 1.83
C ALA A 239 -12.80 23.11 0.38
N ARG A 240 -13.88 23.72 -0.10
CA ARG A 240 -14.33 23.56 -1.50
C ARG A 240 -13.29 24.04 -2.50
N GLU A 241 -12.65 25.15 -2.25
CA GLU A 241 -11.61 25.68 -3.15
C GLU A 241 -10.35 24.81 -3.11
N LYS A 242 -9.89 24.50 -1.89
CA LYS A 242 -8.61 23.79 -1.69
C LYS A 242 -8.65 22.33 -2.16
N PHE A 243 -9.77 21.63 -1.96
CA PHE A 243 -9.88 20.18 -2.19
C PHE A 243 -10.71 19.80 -3.40
N LYS A 244 -11.07 20.73 -4.26
CA LYS A 244 -11.94 20.56 -5.44
C LYS A 244 -11.60 19.32 -6.28
N ASP A 245 -10.31 19.01 -6.45
CA ASP A 245 -9.83 17.88 -7.24
C ASP A 245 -8.91 16.93 -6.40
N ALA A 246 -9.10 16.95 -5.07
CA ALA A 246 -8.19 16.21 -4.19
C ALA A 246 -8.40 14.70 -4.27
N LEU A 247 -9.66 14.25 -4.38
CA LEU A 247 -10.04 12.84 -4.23
C LEU A 247 -10.92 12.33 -5.40
N PRO A 248 -10.50 12.48 -6.67
CA PRO A 248 -11.36 12.19 -7.81
C PRO A 248 -11.62 10.68 -7.93
N GLY A 249 -12.91 10.30 -7.79
CA GLY A 249 -13.36 8.93 -7.98
C GLY A 249 -13.08 7.99 -6.82
N THR A 250 -12.66 8.49 -5.66
CA THR A 250 -12.37 7.68 -4.48
C THR A 250 -13.61 6.90 -4.02
N PRO A 251 -13.56 5.56 -3.96
CA PRO A 251 -14.68 4.75 -3.52
C PRO A 251 -14.65 4.57 -2.01
N PHE A 252 -14.98 5.62 -1.25
CA PHE A 252 -14.84 5.68 0.20
C PHE A 252 -15.45 4.49 0.97
N ARG A 253 -16.54 3.91 0.45
CA ARG A 253 -17.25 2.77 1.08
C ARG A 253 -16.97 1.43 0.40
N TYR A 254 -15.86 1.32 -0.32
CA TYR A 254 -15.47 0.06 -0.93
C TYR A 254 -15.24 -1.01 0.14
N ASP A 255 -16.05 -2.08 0.12
CA ASP A 255 -15.82 -3.26 0.95
C ASP A 255 -14.85 -4.22 0.21
N PRO A 256 -13.63 -4.42 0.71
CA PRO A 256 -12.67 -5.32 0.05
C PRO A 256 -12.98 -6.81 0.26
N MET A 257 -13.79 -7.19 1.25
CA MET A 257 -14.00 -8.58 1.63
C MET A 257 -14.57 -9.48 0.52
N PRO A 258 -15.54 -9.04 -0.30
CA PRO A 258 -15.99 -9.81 -1.47
C PRO A 258 -14.86 -10.07 -2.47
N THR A 259 -14.03 -9.06 -2.75
CA THR A 259 -12.86 -9.19 -3.63
C THR A 259 -11.85 -10.18 -3.07
N LEU A 260 -11.50 -10.07 -1.78
CA LEU A 260 -10.54 -10.96 -1.12
C LEU A 260 -11.02 -12.41 -1.10
N ARG A 261 -12.33 -12.64 -0.91
CA ARG A 261 -12.93 -13.98 -1.05
C ARG A 261 -12.90 -14.53 -2.47
N ALA A 262 -12.98 -13.67 -3.48
CA ALA A 262 -12.93 -14.08 -4.88
C ALA A 262 -11.51 -14.46 -5.34
N VAL A 263 -10.47 -13.92 -4.73
CA VAL A 263 -9.07 -14.23 -5.08
C VAL A 263 -8.68 -15.61 -4.54
N ASN A 264 -8.34 -16.53 -5.45
CA ASN A 264 -7.84 -17.87 -5.11
C ASN A 264 -6.32 -18.02 -5.35
N THR A 265 -5.68 -16.97 -5.81
CA THR A 265 -4.22 -16.89 -5.95
C THR A 265 -3.58 -16.75 -4.57
N PRO A 266 -2.41 -17.39 -4.32
CA PRO A 266 -1.67 -17.19 -3.07
C PRO A 266 -1.44 -15.70 -2.76
N GLN A 267 -1.78 -15.27 -1.54
CA GLN A 267 -1.61 -13.90 -1.09
C GLN A 267 -0.67 -13.83 0.11
N LEU A 268 0.14 -12.80 0.17
CA LEU A 268 0.96 -12.41 1.32
C LEU A 268 0.53 -11.02 1.77
N TRP A 269 0.05 -10.93 3.00
CA TRP A 269 -0.28 -9.66 3.66
C TRP A 269 0.79 -9.32 4.67
N ILE A 270 1.43 -8.18 4.53
CA ILE A 270 2.55 -7.70 5.36
C ILE A 270 2.12 -6.40 6.02
N LEU A 271 1.94 -6.43 7.34
CA LEU A 271 1.40 -5.30 8.10
C LEU A 271 2.36 -4.90 9.22
N GLY A 272 2.47 -3.61 9.49
CA GLY A 272 3.10 -3.07 10.68
C GLY A 272 2.12 -3.06 11.85
N GLU A 273 2.55 -3.49 13.04
CA GLU A 273 1.68 -3.46 14.22
C GLU A 273 1.52 -2.04 14.79
N ASP A 274 2.49 -1.16 14.52
CA ASP A 274 2.49 0.22 14.99
C ASP A 274 2.11 1.24 13.88
N ASP A 275 1.51 0.76 12.79
CA ASP A 275 1.04 1.61 11.69
C ASP A 275 -0.09 2.53 12.18
N LEU A 276 0.17 3.85 12.18
CA LEU A 276 -0.80 4.86 12.59
C LEU A 276 -1.70 5.29 11.44
N GLU A 277 -1.15 5.35 10.22
CA GLU A 277 -1.89 5.79 9.03
C GLU A 277 -2.91 4.73 8.56
N ALA A 278 -2.51 3.45 8.63
CA ALA A 278 -3.36 2.31 8.27
C ALA A 278 -3.42 1.30 9.43
N PRO A 279 -4.23 1.55 10.47
CA PRO A 279 -4.29 0.69 11.66
C PRO A 279 -4.52 -0.76 11.30
N SER A 280 -3.64 -1.64 11.77
CA SER A 280 -3.58 -3.03 11.31
C SER A 280 -4.51 -4.00 12.06
N ALA A 281 -5.15 -3.57 13.14
CA ALA A 281 -5.90 -4.47 14.05
C ALA A 281 -7.12 -5.13 13.38
N GLU A 282 -8.04 -4.35 12.84
CA GLU A 282 -9.25 -4.88 12.18
C GLU A 282 -8.91 -5.57 10.87
N THR A 283 -7.98 -5.01 10.08
CA THR A 283 -7.44 -5.65 8.88
C THR A 283 -6.88 -7.04 9.22
N SER A 284 -6.06 -7.16 10.27
CA SER A 284 -5.53 -8.46 10.73
C SER A 284 -6.62 -9.43 11.12
N ARG A 285 -7.65 -8.96 11.83
CA ARG A 285 -8.80 -9.78 12.22
C ARG A 285 -9.54 -10.33 10.99
N ARG A 286 -9.83 -9.47 9.99
CA ARG A 286 -10.51 -9.86 8.75
C ARG A 286 -9.68 -10.82 7.91
N ILE A 287 -8.38 -10.61 7.81
CA ILE A 287 -7.45 -11.52 7.10
C ILE A 287 -7.38 -12.88 7.82
N LYS A 288 -7.34 -12.91 9.15
CA LYS A 288 -7.42 -14.17 9.92
C LYS A 288 -8.70 -14.95 9.62
N THR A 289 -9.85 -14.28 9.58
CA THR A 289 -11.12 -14.89 9.16
C THR A 289 -11.03 -15.52 7.77
N LEU A 290 -10.43 -14.84 6.79
CA LEU A 290 -10.24 -15.40 5.45
C LEU A 290 -9.31 -16.63 5.43
N ILE A 291 -8.27 -16.65 6.27
CA ILE A 291 -7.40 -17.81 6.44
C ILE A 291 -8.19 -18.99 7.02
N GLU A 292 -9.03 -18.76 8.03
CA GLU A 292 -9.93 -19.74 8.62
C GLU A 292 -10.99 -20.24 7.63
N GLU A 293 -11.47 -19.39 6.72
CA GLU A 293 -12.31 -19.74 5.58
C GLU A 293 -11.58 -20.57 4.50
N GLY A 294 -10.28 -20.87 4.69
CA GLY A 294 -9.47 -21.67 3.79
C GLY A 294 -8.88 -20.91 2.60
N LYS A 295 -8.84 -19.58 2.65
CA LYS A 295 -8.18 -18.79 1.60
C LYS A 295 -6.65 -18.94 1.65
N PRO A 296 -5.96 -18.98 0.52
CA PRO A 296 -4.51 -19.17 0.46
C PRO A 296 -3.76 -17.87 0.82
N ILE A 297 -3.98 -17.37 2.04
CA ILE A 297 -3.41 -16.11 2.53
C ILE A 297 -2.41 -16.41 3.64
N THR A 298 -1.23 -15.83 3.55
CA THR A 298 -0.26 -15.73 4.64
C THR A 298 -0.28 -14.32 5.18
N LEU A 299 -0.50 -14.15 6.49
CA LEU A 299 -0.40 -12.87 7.19
C LEU A 299 0.94 -12.80 7.92
N ALA A 300 1.66 -11.71 7.73
CA ALA A 300 2.90 -11.37 8.40
C ALA A 300 2.72 -10.05 9.17
N LEU A 301 2.90 -10.08 10.48
CA LEU A 301 2.86 -8.91 11.35
C LEU A 301 4.27 -8.56 11.80
N PHE A 302 4.69 -7.34 11.56
CA PHE A 302 5.98 -6.82 11.98
C PHE A 302 5.80 -5.90 13.20
N PRO A 303 6.29 -6.29 14.39
CA PRO A 303 6.27 -5.42 15.54
C PRO A 303 7.13 -4.19 15.29
N ARG A 304 6.72 -3.04 15.83
CA ARG A 304 7.43 -1.76 15.70
C ARG A 304 7.64 -1.26 14.27
N ALA A 305 6.86 -1.74 13.32
CA ALA A 305 6.85 -1.22 11.97
C ALA A 305 5.66 -0.29 11.77
N GLU A 306 5.91 0.86 11.16
CA GLU A 306 4.91 1.84 10.76
C GLU A 306 4.50 1.67 9.30
N HIS A 307 3.69 2.62 8.80
CA HIS A 307 3.33 2.72 7.38
C HIS A 307 4.59 2.74 6.52
N GLY A 308 4.56 2.04 5.38
CA GLY A 308 5.76 1.85 4.55
C GLY A 308 6.72 0.79 5.07
N MET A 309 6.41 0.08 6.17
CA MET A 309 7.22 -1.00 6.76
C MET A 309 8.57 -0.52 7.30
N THR A 310 8.62 0.67 7.88
CA THR A 310 9.80 1.22 8.53
C THR A 310 9.72 1.10 10.05
N GLU A 311 10.84 0.72 10.68
CA GLU A 311 11.02 0.85 12.13
C GLU A 311 11.28 2.32 12.48
N TYR A 312 10.97 2.72 13.70
CA TYR A 312 11.11 4.10 14.18
C TYR A 312 11.77 4.19 15.54
N GLU A 313 12.25 5.39 15.85
CA GLU A 313 12.68 5.85 17.16
C GLU A 313 11.86 7.08 17.56
N ILE A 314 11.69 7.28 18.87
CA ILE A 314 11.04 8.50 19.36
C ILE A 314 12.06 9.62 19.37
N ALA A 315 11.81 10.67 18.61
CA ALA A 315 12.62 11.86 18.55
C ALA A 315 12.46 12.72 19.83
N PRO A 316 13.36 13.69 20.10
CA PRO A 316 13.28 14.53 21.30
C PRO A 316 11.99 15.35 21.43
N ASP A 317 11.30 15.62 20.34
CA ASP A 317 10.00 16.29 20.28
C ASP A 317 8.80 15.37 20.57
N GLY A 318 9.07 14.05 20.75
CA GLY A 318 8.06 13.03 21.00
C GLY A 318 7.49 12.38 19.74
N GLU A 319 7.87 12.86 18.55
CA GLU A 319 7.41 12.32 17.28
C GLU A 319 8.21 11.06 16.88
N ARG A 320 7.61 10.24 16.03
CA ARG A 320 8.27 9.05 15.48
C ARG A 320 9.16 9.43 14.29
N ALA A 321 10.42 9.07 14.36
CA ALA A 321 11.38 9.24 13.28
C ALA A 321 11.70 7.89 12.66
N SER A 322 11.33 7.67 11.40
CA SER A 322 11.64 6.44 10.67
C SER A 322 13.15 6.24 10.55
N THR A 323 13.62 5.03 10.79
CA THR A 323 15.05 4.68 10.82
C THR A 323 15.47 3.79 9.68
N ARG A 324 14.84 2.63 9.54
CA ARG A 324 15.15 1.62 8.51
C ARG A 324 13.93 0.79 8.19
N TYR A 325 13.94 0.11 7.05
CA TYR A 325 12.96 -0.92 6.78
C TYR A 325 13.05 -2.08 7.77
N ALA A 326 11.91 -2.63 8.15
CA ALA A 326 11.84 -3.78 9.04
C ALA A 326 12.68 -4.95 8.49
N PRO A 327 13.62 -5.50 9.30
CA PRO A 327 14.48 -6.61 8.85
C PRO A 327 13.67 -7.80 8.36
N GLY A 328 14.03 -8.32 7.20
CA GLY A 328 13.34 -9.46 6.58
C GLY A 328 12.22 -9.08 5.62
N TYR A 329 11.76 -7.84 5.58
CA TYR A 329 10.66 -7.39 4.72
C TYR A 329 10.90 -7.69 3.22
N PHE A 330 12.03 -7.27 2.64
CA PHE A 330 12.34 -7.52 1.23
C PHE A 330 12.62 -8.99 0.95
N THR A 331 13.32 -9.68 1.86
CA THR A 331 13.58 -11.12 1.77
C THR A 331 12.27 -11.92 1.74
N MET A 332 11.29 -11.54 2.56
CA MET A 332 9.97 -12.13 2.59
C MET A 332 9.25 -11.98 1.25
N MET A 333 9.22 -10.78 0.68
CA MET A 333 8.63 -10.52 -0.64
C MET A 333 9.33 -11.34 -1.74
N ARG A 334 10.67 -11.39 -1.73
CA ARG A 334 11.45 -12.21 -2.66
C ARG A 334 11.05 -13.68 -2.59
N ASP A 335 11.03 -14.25 -1.40
CA ASP A 335 10.78 -15.68 -1.21
C ASP A 335 9.34 -16.03 -1.60
N PHE A 336 8.39 -15.15 -1.28
CA PHE A 336 7.00 -15.34 -1.70
C PHE A 336 6.81 -15.20 -3.22
N ALA A 337 7.43 -14.20 -3.85
CA ALA A 337 7.38 -14.04 -5.30
C ALA A 337 7.94 -15.27 -6.05
N ARG A 338 9.00 -15.90 -5.50
CA ARG A 338 9.61 -17.10 -6.06
C ARG A 338 8.76 -18.35 -5.86
N ASN A 339 8.19 -18.53 -4.69
CA ASN A 339 7.66 -19.83 -4.27
C ASN A 339 6.13 -19.83 -4.07
N GLY A 340 5.47 -18.69 -3.98
CA GLY A 340 4.05 -18.54 -3.61
C GLY A 340 3.77 -18.92 -2.15
N ARG A 341 4.81 -19.15 -1.35
CA ARG A 341 4.75 -19.54 0.07
C ARG A 341 6.01 -19.11 0.81
N LEU A 342 5.90 -19.02 2.12
CA LEU A 342 7.03 -18.72 3.01
C LEU A 342 7.45 -19.95 3.81
N SER A 343 8.74 -20.21 3.91
CA SER A 343 9.31 -21.33 4.69
C SER A 343 10.31 -20.89 5.76
N GLY A 344 10.80 -19.64 5.70
CA GLY A 344 11.83 -19.09 6.58
C GLY A 344 11.28 -18.29 7.76
N SER A 345 12.21 -17.71 8.50
CA SER A 345 11.99 -16.64 9.47
C SER A 345 12.40 -15.30 8.85
N TYR A 346 11.67 -14.24 9.14
CA TYR A 346 11.86 -12.93 8.50
C TYR A 346 11.88 -11.84 9.57
N GLY A 347 13.08 -11.54 10.07
CA GLY A 347 13.25 -10.61 11.18
C GLY A 347 12.44 -11.00 12.41
N ALA A 348 11.77 -10.03 12.99
CA ALA A 348 10.89 -10.24 14.16
C ALA A 348 9.42 -10.53 13.75
N SER A 349 9.13 -10.75 12.47
CA SER A 349 7.75 -10.93 12.01
C SER A 349 7.10 -12.18 12.57
N MET A 350 5.83 -12.07 12.94
CA MET A 350 4.96 -13.19 13.27
C MET A 350 4.17 -13.60 12.02
N LEU A 351 4.18 -14.91 11.72
CA LEU A 351 3.49 -15.45 10.54
C LEU A 351 2.28 -16.29 10.95
N LEU A 352 1.13 -15.96 10.37
CA LEU A 352 -0.04 -16.82 10.34
C LEU A 352 -0.23 -17.35 8.93
N LYS A 353 -0.25 -18.69 8.79
CA LYS A 353 -0.35 -19.38 7.50
C LYS A 353 -1.63 -20.21 7.46
N PRO A 354 -2.18 -20.48 6.25
CA PRO A 354 -3.26 -21.45 6.12
C PRO A 354 -2.78 -22.82 6.64
N GLU A 355 -3.66 -23.54 7.30
CA GLU A 355 -3.40 -24.94 7.62
C GLU A 355 -3.25 -25.72 6.30
N VAL A 356 -2.10 -26.38 6.15
CA VAL A 356 -1.88 -27.25 4.99
C VAL A 356 -2.72 -28.51 5.22
N ASP A 357 -3.79 -28.73 4.42
CA ASP A 357 -4.52 -30.00 4.45
C ASP A 357 -3.52 -31.13 4.13
N PRO A 358 -3.22 -32.02 5.09
CA PRO A 358 -2.25 -33.10 4.88
C PRO A 358 -2.60 -33.99 3.67
N ARG A 359 -3.86 -34.01 3.22
CA ARG A 359 -4.34 -34.80 2.09
C ARG A 359 -3.94 -34.23 0.73
N ARG A 360 -3.72 -32.91 0.62
CA ARG A 360 -3.24 -32.26 -0.63
C ARG A 360 -1.74 -32.46 -0.89
N VAL A 361 -0.98 -32.86 0.11
CA VAL A 361 0.48 -33.10 -0.02
C VAL A 361 0.77 -34.43 -0.76
N LEU A 362 -0.23 -35.30 -0.90
CA LEU A 362 -0.10 -36.62 -1.56
C LEU A 362 -0.43 -36.60 -3.06
N GLU A 363 -1.04 -35.54 -3.57
CA GLU A 363 -1.40 -35.43 -5.00
C GLU A 363 -0.31 -34.77 -5.88
N ASP A 364 0.70 -34.15 -5.27
CA ASP A 364 1.84 -33.49 -5.94
C ASP A 364 3.15 -34.32 -5.91
N ARG A 365 3.04 -35.66 -5.71
CA ARG A 365 4.19 -36.59 -5.80
C ARG A 365 4.11 -37.54 -6.96
#